data_458d78a613be229d0784e6f703a1b81a
#
_entry.id   458d78a613be229d0784e6f703a1b81a
#
_cell.length_a   1.000
_cell.length_b   1.000
_cell.length_c   1.000
_cell.angle_alpha   90.00
_cell.angle_beta   90.00
_cell.angle_gamma   90.00
#
_symmetry.space_group_name_H-M   'P 1'
#
loop_
_entity.id
_entity.type
_entity.pdbx_description
1 polymer ?
#
loop_
_entity_poly.entity_id
_entity_poly.type
_entity_poly.pdbx_seq_one_letter_code
_entity_poly.pdbx_strand_id
1 'polypeptide(L)'
;MFQSLKKSLSLLSISLVATGALLGCQSQPMPILQTTLQPASLTQRQALLQRSPQLGIFSANGPKIKRKLGLRLNPNRRRVRLAPEDLIPFEARKPGQGLPAKVDLRQWASPVDDQGDLGACTGFSIKAIRELMLIRDGQPLITLSPLFLYYYERKREGTVDEDAGAMITTGMEVLQKVGMAREALWSYDPSNDNNPVTKEKFQLAPSAEAYSDARKYRVKSFKPLDTLRDIRYELAHRNPVVIGIEVFEAFYNTPDGRLPKPNPKEQSQGGHAVAVVGYDDAQKVLIVKNSWGTAWGDQGYFYLPYDYVKLGLASEALTAY
;
A
#
# COMPACT_ATOMS: atom_id res chain seq x y z
N MET A 1 -25.67 63.69 6.95
CA MET A 1 -25.14 64.64 7.92
C MET A 1 -23.73 64.20 8.25
N PHE A 2 -22.79 64.96 7.71
CA PHE A 2 -21.43 65.34 8.11
C PHE A 2 -20.43 64.23 8.47
N GLN A 3 -19.44 64.04 7.64
CA GLN A 3 -18.08 64.60 7.37
C GLN A 3 -17.03 63.84 8.17
N SER A 4 -16.14 63.08 7.51
CA SER A 4 -14.86 63.50 6.91
C SER A 4 -13.86 64.16 7.87
N LEU A 5 -12.72 63.50 8.05
CA LEU A 5 -11.44 64.23 8.17
C LEU A 5 -10.25 63.28 7.86
N LYS A 6 -9.60 63.54 6.73
CA LYS A 6 -8.22 63.18 6.38
C LYS A 6 -7.27 64.00 7.24
N LYS A 7 -6.13 63.50 7.66
CA LYS A 7 -4.88 64.26 7.77
C LYS A 7 -3.67 63.40 7.47
N SER A 8 -2.91 63.94 6.61
CA SER A 8 -1.65 63.62 5.95
C SER A 8 -0.47 64.23 6.72
N LEU A 9 0.76 63.88 6.26
CA LEU A 9 2.12 64.44 6.50
C LEU A 9 2.85 63.78 7.69
N SER A 10 4.20 63.58 7.64
CA SER A 10 5.27 64.00 6.70
C SER A 10 6.54 63.20 6.95
N LEU A 11 7.36 63.12 5.91
CA LEU A 11 8.76 62.70 5.86
C LEU A 11 9.65 63.40 6.89
N LEU A 12 10.61 62.63 7.45
CA LEU A 12 11.89 63.21 7.90
C LEU A 12 13.02 62.25 7.54
N SER A 13 13.81 62.64 6.58
CA SER A 13 15.11 62.13 6.22
C SER A 13 16.16 62.66 7.22
N ILE A 14 16.98 61.76 7.75
CA ILE A 14 18.26 62.15 8.40
C ILE A 14 19.38 61.38 7.72
N SER A 15 20.16 62.13 6.94
CA SER A 15 21.46 61.72 6.45
C SER A 15 22.49 61.85 7.56
N LEU A 16 23.29 60.81 7.84
CA LEU A 16 24.52 60.97 8.59
C LEU A 16 25.65 60.30 7.80
N VAL A 17 26.55 61.14 7.31
CA VAL A 17 27.82 60.79 6.70
C VAL A 17 28.81 60.55 7.82
N ALA A 18 29.48 59.42 7.83
CA ALA A 18 30.70 59.20 8.56
C ALA A 18 31.68 58.36 7.73
N THR A 19 32.73 59.00 7.34
CA THR A 19 33.93 58.49 6.70
C THR A 19 34.76 57.69 7.70
N GLY A 20 35.37 56.59 7.25
CA GLY A 20 36.57 56.11 7.96
C GLY A 20 36.85 54.60 7.83
N ALA A 21 37.91 54.33 7.06
CA ALA A 21 38.87 53.24 7.19
C ALA A 21 38.52 51.83 6.65
N LEU A 22 39.11 51.55 5.49
CA LEU A 22 39.41 50.24 4.91
C LEU A 22 40.29 49.40 5.87
N LEU A 23 39.79 48.24 6.25
CA LEU A 23 40.62 47.12 6.60
C LEU A 23 40.01 45.88 5.93
N GLY A 24 40.71 45.36 4.93
CA GLY A 24 40.33 44.22 4.14
C GLY A 24 40.30 42.93 4.99
N CYS A 25 39.13 42.35 5.01
CA CYS A 25 38.99 40.93 5.41
C CYS A 25 38.41 40.19 4.20
N GLN A 26 39.27 39.54 3.46
CA GLN A 26 38.90 38.60 2.41
C GLN A 26 38.20 37.40 3.04
N SER A 27 36.89 37.39 3.01
CA SER A 27 36.13 36.19 3.29
C SER A 27 36.18 35.27 2.05
N GLN A 28 36.95 34.22 2.15
CA GLN A 28 36.93 33.10 1.21
C GLN A 28 35.54 32.45 1.22
N PRO A 29 34.93 32.16 0.04
CA PRO A 29 33.69 31.42 0.00
C PRO A 29 33.97 29.95 0.41
N MET A 30 33.23 29.45 1.39
CA MET A 30 33.22 28.04 1.75
C MET A 30 32.80 27.20 0.53
N PRO A 31 33.47 26.06 0.24
CA PRO A 31 33.06 25.18 -0.84
C PRO A 31 31.69 24.56 -0.49
N ILE A 32 30.72 24.85 -1.32
CA ILE A 32 29.44 24.12 -1.31
C ILE A 32 29.76 22.69 -1.74
N LEU A 33 29.73 21.75 -0.79
CA LEU A 33 29.75 20.33 -1.10
C LEU A 33 28.43 20.00 -1.84
N GLN A 34 28.46 20.10 -3.15
CA GLN A 34 27.42 19.51 -4.00
C GLN A 34 27.60 17.99 -3.96
N THR A 35 26.94 17.33 -3.01
CA THR A 35 26.74 15.90 -3.04
C THR A 35 25.73 15.59 -4.14
N THR A 36 26.20 15.52 -5.38
CA THR A 36 25.45 14.93 -6.48
C THR A 36 25.33 13.42 -6.18
N LEU A 37 24.20 13.03 -5.63
CA LEU A 37 23.79 11.63 -5.63
C LEU A 37 23.59 11.23 -7.10
N GLN A 38 24.61 10.63 -7.68
CA GLN A 38 24.48 9.99 -8.99
C GLN A 38 23.46 8.84 -8.87
N PRO A 39 22.48 8.75 -9.75
CA PRO A 39 21.61 7.60 -9.79
C PRO A 39 22.46 6.35 -10.05
N ALA A 40 22.27 5.31 -9.23
CA ALA A 40 22.96 4.04 -9.37
C ALA A 40 22.93 3.58 -10.82
N SER A 41 24.09 3.24 -11.36
CA SER A 41 24.24 2.84 -12.76
C SER A 41 23.35 1.62 -13.07
N LEU A 42 22.87 1.52 -14.29
CA LEU A 42 22.09 0.39 -14.81
C LEU A 42 22.74 -0.97 -14.47
N THR A 43 24.08 -1.02 -14.40
CA THR A 43 24.85 -2.21 -14.05
C THR A 43 24.71 -2.63 -12.58
N GLN A 44 24.60 -1.68 -11.66
CA GLN A 44 24.33 -1.99 -10.24
C GLN A 44 22.89 -2.44 -10.00
N ARG A 45 21.94 -1.91 -10.77
CA ARG A 45 20.54 -2.37 -10.75
C ARG A 45 20.36 -3.75 -11.35
N GLN A 46 21.12 -4.10 -12.40
CA GLN A 46 21.13 -5.44 -13.01
C GLN A 46 21.76 -6.49 -12.09
N ALA A 47 22.81 -6.16 -11.33
CA ALA A 47 23.43 -7.08 -10.38
C ALA A 47 22.52 -7.46 -9.21
N LEU A 48 21.60 -6.58 -8.81
CA LEU A 48 20.56 -6.89 -7.80
C LEU A 48 19.46 -7.81 -8.35
N LEU A 49 19.20 -7.77 -9.66
CA LEU A 49 18.19 -8.61 -10.33
C LEU A 49 18.73 -10.00 -10.74
N GLN A 50 20.06 -10.20 -10.76
CA GLN A 50 20.70 -11.46 -11.16
C GLN A 50 21.02 -12.41 -9.99
N ARG A 51 20.62 -12.10 -8.75
CA ARG A 51 20.62 -13.12 -7.70
C ARG A 51 19.43 -14.05 -7.89
N SER A 52 19.61 -15.01 -8.82
CA SER A 52 18.77 -16.20 -8.85
C SER A 52 18.83 -16.86 -7.47
N PRO A 53 17.70 -17.17 -6.83
CA PRO A 53 17.75 -17.99 -5.64
C PRO A 53 18.31 -19.34 -6.06
N GLN A 54 19.47 -19.70 -5.49
CA GLN A 54 19.89 -21.11 -5.52
C GLN A 54 18.74 -21.92 -4.93
N LEU A 55 18.32 -22.96 -5.63
CA LEU A 55 17.38 -23.95 -5.14
C LEU A 55 17.98 -24.59 -3.87
N GLY A 56 17.82 -23.93 -2.73
CA GLY A 56 17.96 -24.56 -1.43
C GLY A 56 16.84 -25.57 -1.28
N ILE A 57 17.17 -26.77 -0.84
CA ILE A 57 16.19 -27.78 -0.40
C ILE A 57 15.44 -27.17 0.78
N PHE A 58 14.29 -26.53 0.50
CA PHE A 58 13.44 -25.95 1.53
C PHE A 58 12.81 -27.10 2.33
N SER A 59 13.14 -27.16 3.61
CA SER A 59 12.44 -28.02 4.56
C SER A 59 10.94 -27.71 4.54
N ALA A 60 10.11 -28.69 4.31
CA ALA A 60 8.65 -28.58 4.38
C ALA A 60 8.11 -28.19 5.78
N ASN A 61 8.98 -27.95 6.75
CA ASN A 61 8.69 -27.69 8.14
C ASN A 61 9.10 -26.27 8.58
N GLY A 62 8.90 -25.24 7.76
CA GLY A 62 9.00 -23.85 8.21
C GLY A 62 7.96 -23.53 9.28
N PRO A 63 8.20 -22.54 10.16
CA PRO A 63 7.23 -22.15 11.17
C PRO A 63 5.94 -21.66 10.49
N LYS A 64 4.79 -22.20 10.93
CA LYS A 64 3.49 -21.68 10.47
C LYS A 64 3.29 -20.28 11.03
N ILE A 65 3.24 -19.29 10.15
CA ILE A 65 2.96 -17.91 10.53
C ILE A 65 1.44 -17.68 10.38
N LYS A 66 0.76 -17.52 11.50
CA LYS A 66 -0.65 -17.16 11.55
C LYS A 66 -0.78 -15.71 11.98
N ARG A 67 -1.66 -14.96 11.31
CA ARG A 67 -2.06 -13.61 11.69
C ARG A 67 -3.58 -13.53 11.75
N LYS A 68 -4.10 -12.59 12.52
CA LYS A 68 -5.53 -12.41 12.64
C LYS A 68 -6.14 -11.97 11.31
N LEU A 69 -7.16 -12.68 10.87
CA LEU A 69 -7.94 -12.35 9.68
C LEU A 69 -8.97 -11.29 10.05
N GLY A 70 -9.01 -10.19 9.31
CA GLY A 70 -9.84 -9.03 9.67
C GLY A 70 -10.71 -8.53 8.52
N LEU A 71 -10.81 -9.25 7.40
CA LEU A 71 -11.67 -8.83 6.30
C LEU A 71 -13.14 -9.14 6.63
N ARG A 72 -13.95 -8.10 6.68
CA ARG A 72 -15.42 -8.19 6.68
C ARG A 72 -15.92 -8.10 5.25
N LEU A 73 -16.81 -9.00 4.88
CA LEU A 73 -17.41 -8.99 3.54
C LEU A 73 -18.46 -7.88 3.43
N ASN A 74 -18.40 -7.13 2.35
CA ASN A 74 -19.43 -6.16 2.01
C ASN A 74 -20.63 -6.90 1.39
N PRO A 75 -21.83 -6.91 2.04
CA PRO A 75 -22.98 -7.64 1.55
C PRO A 75 -23.53 -7.10 0.22
N ASN A 76 -23.21 -5.85 -0.13
CA ASN A 76 -23.66 -5.18 -1.34
C ASN A 76 -22.68 -5.31 -2.51
N ARG A 77 -21.57 -6.04 -2.35
CA ARG A 77 -20.58 -6.27 -3.41
C ARG A 77 -20.67 -7.66 -3.99
N ARG A 78 -20.49 -7.73 -5.29
CA ARG A 78 -20.36 -9.01 -6.00
C ARG A 78 -18.95 -9.55 -5.85
N ARG A 79 -18.82 -10.86 -5.78
CA ARG A 79 -17.52 -11.54 -5.87
C ARG A 79 -16.92 -11.31 -7.26
N VAL A 80 -15.60 -11.24 -7.31
CA VAL A 80 -14.86 -11.20 -8.58
C VAL A 80 -15.11 -12.48 -9.36
N ARG A 81 -15.31 -12.34 -10.67
CA ARG A 81 -15.63 -13.46 -11.58
C ARG A 81 -14.68 -13.49 -12.77
N LEU A 82 -14.70 -14.59 -13.52
CA LEU A 82 -14.05 -14.64 -14.81
C LEU A 82 -14.88 -13.91 -15.85
N ALA A 83 -14.24 -13.09 -16.69
CA ALA A 83 -14.83 -12.60 -17.93
C ALA A 83 -14.73 -13.69 -19.02
N PRO A 84 -15.55 -13.67 -20.08
CA PRO A 84 -15.44 -14.60 -21.20
C PRO A 84 -14.00 -14.66 -21.78
N GLU A 85 -13.33 -13.55 -21.86
CA GLU A 85 -11.97 -13.43 -22.37
C GLU A 85 -10.90 -14.05 -21.44
N ASP A 86 -11.19 -14.19 -20.16
CA ASP A 86 -10.30 -14.88 -19.21
C ASP A 86 -10.29 -16.39 -19.44
N LEU A 87 -11.31 -16.93 -20.13
CA LEU A 87 -11.41 -18.34 -20.49
C LEU A 87 -10.59 -18.70 -21.72
N ILE A 88 -10.13 -17.72 -22.51
CA ILE A 88 -9.28 -17.94 -23.68
C ILE A 88 -7.86 -18.31 -23.20
N PRO A 89 -7.33 -19.50 -23.55
CA PRO A 89 -5.98 -19.86 -23.19
C PRO A 89 -4.98 -18.81 -23.69
N PHE A 90 -3.94 -18.55 -22.88
CA PHE A 90 -2.91 -17.55 -23.23
C PHE A 90 -2.28 -17.84 -24.59
N GLU A 91 -1.99 -19.12 -24.89
CA GLU A 91 -1.39 -19.60 -26.12
C GLU A 91 -2.27 -19.35 -27.36
N ALA A 92 -3.59 -19.22 -27.16
CA ALA A 92 -4.56 -18.94 -28.24
C ALA A 92 -4.75 -17.45 -28.53
N ARG A 93 -4.10 -16.56 -27.74
CA ARG A 93 -4.20 -15.11 -27.93
C ARG A 93 -3.25 -14.69 -29.06
N LYS A 94 -3.77 -13.85 -29.98
CA LYS A 94 -2.93 -13.32 -31.06
C LYS A 94 -1.84 -12.41 -30.50
N PRO A 95 -0.56 -12.54 -30.93
CA PRO A 95 0.52 -11.66 -30.54
C PRO A 95 0.16 -10.18 -30.78
N GLY A 96 0.46 -9.31 -29.81
CA GLY A 96 0.18 -7.87 -29.90
C GLY A 96 -1.29 -7.46 -29.73
N GLN A 97 -2.21 -8.42 -29.53
CA GLN A 97 -3.59 -8.12 -29.21
C GLN A 97 -3.89 -8.43 -27.74
N GLY A 98 -4.37 -7.43 -27.00
CA GLY A 98 -4.78 -7.57 -25.61
C GLY A 98 -3.78 -7.06 -24.59
N LEU A 99 -3.93 -7.54 -23.36
CA LEU A 99 -3.08 -7.16 -22.24
C LEU A 99 -1.72 -7.88 -22.32
N PRO A 100 -0.64 -7.29 -21.75
CA PRO A 100 0.63 -7.99 -21.58
C PRO A 100 0.44 -9.35 -20.93
N ALA A 101 1.28 -10.32 -21.28
CA ALA A 101 1.24 -11.67 -20.67
C ALA A 101 1.63 -11.68 -19.18
N LYS A 102 2.42 -10.69 -18.79
CA LYS A 102 2.93 -10.54 -17.43
C LYS A 102 3.08 -9.07 -17.08
N VAL A 103 2.71 -8.74 -15.86
CA VAL A 103 2.94 -7.43 -15.24
C VAL A 103 3.48 -7.65 -13.84
N ASP A 104 4.50 -6.89 -13.46
CA ASP A 104 5.10 -6.93 -12.13
C ASP A 104 5.42 -5.50 -11.67
N LEU A 105 4.66 -5.01 -10.70
CA LEU A 105 4.78 -3.66 -10.15
C LEU A 105 5.64 -3.61 -8.88
N ARG A 106 6.28 -4.73 -8.47
CA ARG A 106 7.07 -4.79 -7.23
C ARG A 106 8.22 -3.79 -7.18
N GLN A 107 8.70 -3.33 -8.34
CA GLN A 107 9.72 -2.28 -8.41
C GLN A 107 9.29 -0.95 -7.77
N TRP A 108 7.98 -0.72 -7.61
CA TRP A 108 7.42 0.46 -6.94
C TRP A 108 6.79 0.11 -5.57
N ALA A 109 6.87 -1.13 -5.15
CA ALA A 109 6.31 -1.53 -3.87
C ALA A 109 7.19 -1.04 -2.71
N SER A 110 6.56 -0.58 -1.65
CA SER A 110 7.20 -0.35 -0.36
C SER A 110 7.65 -1.66 0.29
N PRO A 111 8.50 -1.65 1.33
CA PRO A 111 8.84 -2.84 2.10
C PRO A 111 7.59 -3.60 2.57
N VAL A 112 7.73 -4.90 2.78
CA VAL A 112 6.65 -5.73 3.32
C VAL A 112 6.48 -5.46 4.80
N ASP A 113 5.25 -5.26 5.21
CA ASP A 113 4.86 -5.04 6.61
C ASP A 113 4.46 -6.34 7.30
N ASP A 114 4.39 -6.31 8.64
CA ASP A 114 3.78 -7.35 9.46
C ASP A 114 2.65 -6.74 10.31
N GLN A 115 1.42 -7.22 10.10
CA GLN A 115 0.24 -6.75 10.84
C GLN A 115 0.13 -7.33 12.27
N GLY A 116 0.93 -8.35 12.61
CA GLY A 116 0.81 -9.02 13.91
C GLY A 116 -0.61 -9.55 14.16
N ASP A 117 -1.09 -9.36 15.38
CA ASP A 117 -2.35 -9.94 15.86
C ASP A 117 -3.59 -9.04 15.73
N LEU A 118 -3.47 -7.86 15.09
CA LEU A 118 -4.64 -7.04 14.79
C LEU A 118 -5.28 -7.45 13.46
N GLY A 119 -6.61 -7.45 13.40
CA GLY A 119 -7.40 -7.69 12.20
C GLY A 119 -7.36 -6.53 11.19
N ALA A 120 -6.20 -5.87 11.02
CA ALA A 120 -6.03 -4.63 10.27
C ALA A 120 -5.61 -4.85 8.79
N CYS A 121 -5.85 -6.04 8.23
CA CYS A 121 -5.42 -6.38 6.87
C CYS A 121 -5.93 -5.40 5.79
N THR A 122 -7.10 -4.80 5.95
CA THR A 122 -7.63 -3.75 5.08
C THR A 122 -6.74 -2.52 5.11
N GLY A 123 -6.37 -2.05 6.30
CA GLY A 123 -5.44 -0.93 6.48
C GLY A 123 -4.10 -1.16 5.80
N PHE A 124 -3.52 -2.36 5.94
CA PHE A 124 -2.23 -2.72 5.34
C PHE A 124 -2.30 -2.87 3.82
N SER A 125 -3.33 -3.52 3.29
CA SER A 125 -3.47 -3.70 1.84
C SER A 125 -3.71 -2.37 1.11
N ILE A 126 -4.50 -1.47 1.70
CA ILE A 126 -4.75 -0.14 1.16
C ILE A 126 -3.51 0.76 1.29
N LYS A 127 -2.77 0.68 2.42
CA LYS A 127 -1.44 1.30 2.55
C LYS A 127 -0.51 0.88 1.42
N ALA A 128 -0.41 -0.43 1.19
CA ALA A 128 0.50 -0.98 0.19
C ALA A 128 0.21 -0.44 -1.22
N ILE A 129 -1.05 -0.38 -1.64
CA ILE A 129 -1.39 0.19 -2.96
C ILE A 129 -1.16 1.69 -3.00
N ARG A 130 -1.45 2.44 -1.92
CA ARG A 130 -1.26 3.89 -1.91
C ARG A 130 0.21 4.28 -1.95
N GLU A 131 1.06 3.61 -1.20
CA GLU A 131 2.52 3.80 -1.24
C GLU A 131 3.10 3.45 -2.61
N LEU A 132 2.67 2.32 -3.21
CA LEU A 132 3.08 1.96 -4.56
C LEU A 132 2.72 3.07 -5.57
N MET A 133 1.51 3.62 -5.50
CA MET A 133 1.09 4.73 -6.37
C MET A 133 1.99 5.95 -6.18
N LEU A 134 2.31 6.34 -4.95
CA LEU A 134 3.20 7.47 -4.67
C LEU A 134 4.59 7.25 -5.28
N ILE A 135 5.19 6.09 -5.08
CA ILE A 135 6.51 5.75 -5.63
C ILE A 135 6.48 5.70 -7.16
N ARG A 136 5.44 5.08 -7.75
CA ARG A 136 5.21 5.05 -9.20
C ARG A 136 5.15 6.46 -9.81
N ASP A 137 4.54 7.40 -9.08
CA ASP A 137 4.34 8.79 -9.50
C ASP A 137 5.58 9.66 -9.19
N GLY A 138 6.71 9.06 -8.84
CA GLY A 138 8.01 9.73 -8.62
C GLY A 138 8.17 10.36 -7.24
N GLN A 139 7.25 10.10 -6.30
CA GLN A 139 7.41 10.54 -4.92
C GLN A 139 8.43 9.66 -4.18
N PRO A 140 9.16 10.20 -3.20
CA PRO A 140 9.97 9.37 -2.31
C PRO A 140 9.09 8.38 -1.56
N LEU A 141 9.70 7.33 -1.01
CA LEU A 141 8.98 6.43 -0.11
C LEU A 141 8.48 7.20 1.12
N ILE A 142 7.17 7.25 1.25
CA ILE A 142 6.47 7.83 2.40
C ILE A 142 5.73 6.69 3.09
N THR A 143 6.15 6.35 4.31
CA THR A 143 5.49 5.30 5.07
C THR A 143 4.19 5.84 5.67
N LEU A 144 3.08 5.23 5.29
CA LEU A 144 1.73 5.58 5.74
C LEU A 144 1.30 4.68 6.90
N SER A 145 0.38 5.16 7.75
CA SER A 145 -0.09 4.46 8.94
C SER A 145 -1.30 3.57 8.64
N PRO A 146 -1.14 2.24 8.65
CA PRO A 146 -2.27 1.33 8.52
C PRO A 146 -3.22 1.41 9.73
N LEU A 147 -2.70 1.73 10.92
CA LEU A 147 -3.50 1.89 12.14
C LEU A 147 -4.43 3.11 12.05
N PHE A 148 -3.94 4.21 11.43
CA PHE A 148 -4.78 5.38 11.18
C PHE A 148 -5.99 5.02 10.30
N LEU A 149 -5.74 4.34 9.19
CA LEU A 149 -6.82 3.92 8.29
C LEU A 149 -7.78 2.97 9.00
N TYR A 150 -7.26 1.95 9.66
CA TYR A 150 -8.02 0.95 10.37
C TYR A 150 -8.90 1.54 11.49
N TYR A 151 -8.45 2.59 12.17
CA TYR A 151 -9.28 3.32 13.11
C TYR A 151 -10.50 3.96 12.42
N TYR A 152 -10.29 4.67 11.31
CA TYR A 152 -11.37 5.36 10.60
C TYR A 152 -12.30 4.41 9.85
N GLU A 153 -11.82 3.26 9.40
CA GLU A 153 -12.64 2.16 8.87
C GLU A 153 -13.66 1.74 9.94
N ARG A 154 -13.18 1.33 11.10
CA ARG A 154 -14.05 0.87 12.20
C ARG A 154 -14.92 1.97 12.76
N LYS A 155 -14.44 3.21 12.83
CA LYS A 155 -15.26 4.37 13.21
C LYS A 155 -16.45 4.54 12.28
N ARG A 156 -16.25 4.35 10.98
CA ARG A 156 -17.32 4.43 9.99
C ARG A 156 -18.28 3.26 10.06
N GLU A 157 -17.79 2.09 10.45
CA GLU A 157 -18.58 0.87 10.63
C GLU A 157 -19.20 0.72 12.03
N GLY A 158 -18.92 1.66 12.96
CA GLY A 158 -19.46 1.65 14.32
C GLY A 158 -18.83 0.60 15.24
N THR A 159 -17.60 0.17 14.97
CA THR A 159 -16.91 -0.92 15.69
C THR A 159 -15.55 -0.51 16.27
N VAL A 160 -15.38 0.77 16.66
CA VAL A 160 -14.08 1.30 17.14
C VAL A 160 -13.59 0.56 18.38
N ASP A 161 -14.49 0.15 19.27
CA ASP A 161 -14.14 -0.47 20.54
C ASP A 161 -13.73 -1.95 20.41
N GLU A 162 -13.86 -2.52 19.19
CA GLU A 162 -13.57 -3.92 18.91
C GLU A 162 -12.54 -4.05 17.77
N ASP A 163 -11.70 -5.08 17.85
CA ASP A 163 -10.88 -5.49 16.72
C ASP A 163 -11.73 -6.37 15.78
N ALA A 164 -12.75 -5.75 15.18
CA ALA A 164 -13.78 -6.40 14.38
C ALA A 164 -13.36 -6.65 12.93
N GLY A 165 -12.18 -6.15 12.52
CA GLY A 165 -11.83 -6.06 11.10
C GLY A 165 -12.62 -4.94 10.40
N ALA A 166 -12.51 -4.87 9.07
CA ALA A 166 -13.20 -3.86 8.27
C ALA A 166 -13.49 -4.35 6.84
N MET A 167 -14.30 -3.60 6.10
CA MET A 167 -14.59 -3.83 4.68
C MET A 167 -13.60 -3.04 3.80
N ILE A 168 -13.12 -3.63 2.72
CA ILE A 168 -12.23 -2.94 1.76
C ILE A 168 -12.90 -1.68 1.21
N THR A 169 -14.20 -1.75 0.87
CA THR A 169 -14.95 -0.58 0.37
C THR A 169 -14.91 0.56 1.38
N THR A 170 -15.11 0.29 2.68
CA THR A 170 -15.03 1.31 3.74
C THR A 170 -13.64 1.94 3.79
N GLY A 171 -12.59 1.13 3.72
CA GLY A 171 -11.21 1.62 3.70
C GLY A 171 -10.92 2.53 2.51
N MET A 172 -11.39 2.17 1.32
CA MET A 172 -11.23 3.00 0.11
C MET A 172 -12.01 4.31 0.21
N GLU A 173 -13.20 4.32 0.83
CA GLU A 173 -13.94 5.55 1.11
C GLU A 173 -13.22 6.44 2.12
N VAL A 174 -12.60 5.85 3.15
CA VAL A 174 -11.76 6.57 4.11
C VAL A 174 -10.54 7.15 3.40
N LEU A 175 -9.83 6.37 2.59
CA LEU A 175 -8.69 6.85 1.81
C LEU A 175 -9.06 8.03 0.91
N GLN A 176 -10.24 8.01 0.29
CA GLN A 176 -10.71 9.10 -0.56
C GLN A 176 -11.11 10.34 0.24
N LYS A 177 -11.85 10.18 1.33
CA LYS A 177 -12.47 11.32 2.05
C LYS A 177 -11.56 11.89 3.13
N VAL A 178 -10.85 11.04 3.84
CA VAL A 178 -9.97 11.40 4.97
C VAL A 178 -8.51 11.36 4.55
N GLY A 179 -8.09 10.30 3.86
CA GLY A 179 -6.71 10.00 3.52
C GLY A 179 -6.08 9.03 4.50
N MET A 180 -4.76 9.01 4.53
CA MET A 180 -3.96 8.15 5.43
C MET A 180 -2.77 8.95 5.95
N ALA A 181 -2.61 9.08 7.27
CA ALA A 181 -1.51 9.81 7.87
C ALA A 181 -0.18 9.10 7.68
N ARG A 182 0.94 9.82 7.80
CA ARG A 182 2.26 9.20 7.89
C ARG A 182 2.40 8.37 9.16
N GLU A 183 3.12 7.26 9.03
CA GLU A 183 3.42 6.34 10.14
C GLU A 183 4.06 7.06 11.34
N ALA A 184 4.97 8.02 11.07
CA ALA A 184 5.64 8.81 12.12
C ALA A 184 4.68 9.63 13.01
N LEU A 185 3.46 9.92 12.55
CA LEU A 185 2.45 10.67 13.31
C LEU A 185 1.43 9.77 14.01
N TRP A 186 1.28 8.54 13.56
CA TRP A 186 0.36 7.56 14.16
C TRP A 186 0.89 6.15 13.91
N SER A 187 1.91 5.75 14.68
CA SER A 187 2.68 4.54 14.45
C SER A 187 1.89 3.25 14.74
N TYR A 188 2.18 2.25 13.94
CA TYR A 188 1.84 0.84 14.16
C TYR A 188 3.10 0.11 14.64
N ASP A 189 3.03 -0.60 15.74
CA ASP A 189 4.15 -1.40 16.22
C ASP A 189 3.74 -2.86 16.36
N PRO A 190 4.08 -3.73 15.39
CA PRO A 190 3.76 -5.14 15.44
C PRO A 190 4.75 -5.94 16.29
N SER A 191 5.90 -5.36 16.67
CA SER A 191 7.03 -6.10 17.22
C SER A 191 6.77 -6.67 18.60
N ASN A 192 5.61 -6.39 19.17
CA ASN A 192 5.29 -6.80 20.52
C ASN A 192 3.87 -7.33 20.63
N ASP A 193 3.70 -8.64 20.52
CA ASP A 193 2.43 -9.33 20.80
C ASP A 193 1.87 -8.98 22.19
N ASN A 194 2.73 -8.43 23.07
CA ASN A 194 2.43 -7.88 24.37
C ASN A 194 2.55 -6.36 24.42
N ASN A 195 2.69 -5.67 23.24
CA ASN A 195 2.76 -4.22 23.26
C ASN A 195 1.38 -3.62 23.63
N PRO A 196 1.19 -3.16 24.86
CA PRO A 196 -0.08 -2.56 25.27
C PRO A 196 -0.43 -1.35 24.41
N VAL A 197 0.58 -0.66 23.86
CA VAL A 197 0.40 0.55 23.06
C VAL A 197 -0.39 0.29 21.79
N THR A 198 -0.10 -0.81 21.05
CA THR A 198 -0.88 -1.11 19.83
C THR A 198 -2.23 -1.72 20.16
N LYS A 199 -2.31 -2.61 21.17
CA LYS A 199 -3.58 -3.19 21.63
C LYS A 199 -4.55 -2.15 22.18
N GLU A 200 -4.06 -1.14 22.89
CA GLU A 200 -4.88 -0.05 23.40
C GLU A 200 -5.07 1.04 22.36
N LYS A 201 -4.04 1.32 21.56
CA LYS A 201 -4.04 2.42 20.59
C LYS A 201 -5.01 2.19 19.44
N PHE A 202 -5.35 0.96 19.08
CA PHE A 202 -6.30 0.72 18.00
C PHE A 202 -7.70 1.29 18.28
N GLN A 203 -8.06 1.48 19.55
CA GLN A 203 -9.32 2.09 19.97
C GLN A 203 -9.22 3.61 20.09
N LEU A 204 -8.01 4.16 20.22
CA LEU A 204 -7.82 5.60 20.40
C LEU A 204 -7.99 6.36 19.09
N ALA A 205 -8.59 7.54 19.18
CA ALA A 205 -8.68 8.45 18.03
C ALA A 205 -7.30 9.00 17.68
N PRO A 206 -6.89 8.95 16.40
CA PRO A 206 -5.68 9.62 15.95
C PRO A 206 -5.66 11.11 16.28
N SER A 207 -4.46 11.65 16.51
CA SER A 207 -4.28 13.07 16.84
C SER A 207 -4.79 14.00 15.73
N ALA A 208 -5.11 15.24 16.10
CA ALA A 208 -5.53 16.28 15.14
C ALA A 208 -4.43 16.54 14.08
N GLU A 209 -3.15 16.42 14.45
CA GLU A 209 -2.03 16.55 13.56
C GLU A 209 -2.02 15.40 12.52
N ALA A 210 -2.15 14.15 12.98
CA ALA A 210 -2.25 12.99 12.07
C ALA A 210 -3.44 13.12 11.12
N TYR A 211 -4.60 13.57 11.63
CA TYR A 211 -5.78 13.82 10.80
C TYR A 211 -5.55 14.91 9.74
N SER A 212 -4.85 15.98 10.09
CA SER A 212 -4.49 17.04 9.14
C SER A 212 -3.51 16.55 8.08
N ASP A 213 -2.50 15.78 8.48
CA ASP A 213 -1.50 15.20 7.57
C ASP A 213 -2.11 14.22 6.56
N ALA A 214 -3.06 13.41 7.00
CA ALA A 214 -3.73 12.39 6.19
C ALA A 214 -4.33 12.95 4.88
N ARG A 215 -4.80 14.19 4.88
CA ARG A 215 -5.41 14.85 3.72
C ARG A 215 -4.48 14.96 2.52
N LYS A 216 -3.15 14.96 2.74
CA LYS A 216 -2.12 15.03 1.69
C LYS A 216 -2.06 13.74 0.87
N TYR A 217 -2.51 12.64 1.44
CA TYR A 217 -2.37 11.30 0.87
C TYR A 217 -3.70 10.68 0.43
N ARG A 218 -4.73 11.50 0.25
CA ARG A 218 -6.01 11.07 -0.33
C ARG A 218 -5.84 10.63 -1.78
N VAL A 219 -6.75 9.80 -2.24
CA VAL A 219 -6.94 9.49 -3.66
C VAL A 219 -8.08 10.33 -4.22
N LYS A 220 -8.07 10.56 -5.54
CA LYS A 220 -9.13 11.31 -6.21
C LYS A 220 -10.42 10.48 -6.31
N SER A 221 -10.26 9.23 -6.67
CA SER A 221 -11.37 8.29 -6.86
C SER A 221 -10.91 6.86 -6.66
N PHE A 222 -11.86 5.97 -6.52
CA PHE A 222 -11.66 4.53 -6.57
C PHE A 222 -12.82 3.88 -7.32
N LYS A 223 -12.60 2.68 -7.83
CA LYS A 223 -13.66 1.90 -8.47
C LYS A 223 -13.59 0.42 -8.13
N PRO A 224 -14.74 -0.27 -8.10
CA PRO A 224 -14.77 -1.73 -8.02
C PRO A 224 -14.33 -2.35 -9.35
N LEU A 225 -13.80 -3.57 -9.26
CA LEU A 225 -13.41 -4.41 -10.37
C LEU A 225 -14.18 -5.72 -10.27
N ASP A 226 -15.00 -6.01 -11.28
CA ASP A 226 -15.93 -7.14 -11.23
C ASP A 226 -15.34 -8.43 -11.81
N THR A 227 -14.28 -8.32 -12.61
CA THR A 227 -13.69 -9.47 -13.32
C THR A 227 -12.18 -9.56 -13.15
N LEU A 228 -11.62 -10.76 -13.34
CA LEU A 228 -10.18 -10.97 -13.43
C LEU A 228 -9.56 -10.13 -14.56
N ARG A 229 -10.28 -9.99 -15.69
CA ARG A 229 -9.87 -9.12 -16.80
C ARG A 229 -9.72 -7.66 -16.34
N ASP A 230 -10.67 -7.13 -15.55
CA ASP A 230 -10.59 -5.76 -15.04
C ASP A 230 -9.35 -5.59 -14.13
N ILE A 231 -9.09 -6.56 -13.25
CA ILE A 231 -7.89 -6.56 -12.39
C ILE A 231 -6.62 -6.51 -13.26
N ARG A 232 -6.51 -7.39 -14.25
CA ARG A 232 -5.35 -7.44 -15.16
C ARG A 232 -5.22 -6.17 -15.99
N TYR A 233 -6.35 -5.58 -16.41
CA TYR A 233 -6.37 -4.30 -17.11
C TYR A 233 -5.78 -3.18 -16.27
N GLU A 234 -6.21 -3.03 -15.02
CA GLU A 234 -5.67 -2.00 -14.12
C GLU A 234 -4.18 -2.19 -13.85
N LEU A 235 -3.75 -3.42 -13.58
CA LEU A 235 -2.34 -3.74 -13.38
C LEU A 235 -1.49 -3.42 -14.61
N ALA A 236 -1.99 -3.69 -15.83
CA ALA A 236 -1.32 -3.34 -17.08
C ALA A 236 -1.19 -1.82 -17.26
N HIS A 237 -2.09 -1.04 -16.67
CA HIS A 237 -2.03 0.42 -16.60
C HIS A 237 -1.28 0.93 -15.35
N ARG A 238 -0.56 0.03 -14.65
CA ARG A 238 0.24 0.32 -13.44
C ARG A 238 -0.58 0.75 -12.23
N ASN A 239 -1.87 0.43 -12.19
CA ASN A 239 -2.74 0.67 -11.05
C ASN A 239 -2.81 -0.59 -10.19
N PRO A 240 -2.30 -0.58 -8.94
CA PRO A 240 -2.41 -1.72 -8.04
C PRO A 240 -3.84 -1.89 -7.56
N VAL A 241 -4.15 -3.10 -7.07
CA VAL A 241 -5.52 -3.49 -6.70
C VAL A 241 -5.52 -4.04 -5.28
N VAL A 242 -6.51 -3.68 -4.47
CA VAL A 242 -6.82 -4.40 -3.22
C VAL A 242 -7.87 -5.44 -3.53
N ILE A 243 -7.67 -6.67 -3.05
CA ILE A 243 -8.60 -7.79 -3.21
C ILE A 243 -8.84 -8.50 -1.89
N GLY A 244 -10.07 -8.93 -1.65
CA GLY A 244 -10.42 -9.82 -0.56
C GLY A 244 -10.38 -11.28 -1.01
N ILE A 245 -9.79 -12.14 -0.21
CA ILE A 245 -9.70 -13.58 -0.48
C ILE A 245 -10.14 -14.41 0.72
N GLU A 246 -10.64 -15.60 0.47
CA GLU A 246 -10.83 -16.62 1.52
C GLU A 246 -9.50 -17.31 1.82
N VAL A 247 -9.21 -17.50 3.10
CA VAL A 247 -7.98 -18.15 3.59
C VAL A 247 -8.29 -19.57 3.99
N PHE A 248 -7.41 -20.50 3.62
CA PHE A 248 -7.44 -21.90 3.98
C PHE A 248 -6.17 -22.28 4.76
N GLU A 249 -6.15 -23.47 5.39
CA GLU A 249 -5.01 -23.87 6.22
C GLU A 249 -3.67 -23.89 5.46
N ALA A 250 -3.69 -24.25 4.17
CA ALA A 250 -2.50 -24.23 3.32
C ALA A 250 -1.84 -22.85 3.22
N PHE A 251 -2.62 -21.77 3.40
CA PHE A 251 -2.11 -20.39 3.33
C PHE A 251 -1.07 -20.10 4.43
N TYR A 252 -1.22 -20.72 5.61
CA TYR A 252 -0.32 -20.49 6.73
C TYR A 252 1.05 -21.16 6.56
N ASN A 253 1.17 -22.08 5.61
CA ASN A 253 2.43 -22.80 5.34
C ASN A 253 2.72 -22.80 3.83
N THR A 254 3.15 -21.66 3.32
CA THR A 254 3.44 -21.45 1.90
C THR A 254 4.84 -20.81 1.77
N PRO A 255 5.92 -21.59 2.00
CA PRO A 255 7.27 -21.04 2.15
C PRO A 255 7.83 -20.38 0.89
N ASP A 256 7.37 -20.77 -0.29
CA ASP A 256 7.75 -20.18 -1.59
C ASP A 256 6.69 -19.22 -2.15
N GLY A 257 5.67 -18.89 -1.37
CA GLY A 257 4.55 -18.08 -1.78
C GLY A 257 3.59 -18.71 -2.79
N ARG A 258 3.83 -19.96 -3.23
CA ARG A 258 2.96 -20.63 -4.20
C ARG A 258 1.78 -21.30 -3.52
N LEU A 259 0.64 -20.64 -3.55
CA LEU A 259 -0.58 -21.25 -3.02
C LEU A 259 -1.00 -22.43 -3.89
N PRO A 260 -1.39 -23.56 -3.28
CA PRO A 260 -2.04 -24.63 -4.01
C PRO A 260 -3.40 -24.16 -4.54
N LYS A 261 -3.93 -24.89 -5.53
CA LYS A 261 -5.33 -24.69 -5.92
C LYS A 261 -6.22 -24.93 -4.71
N PRO A 262 -7.21 -24.06 -4.47
CA PRO A 262 -8.09 -24.21 -3.32
C PRO A 262 -8.88 -25.51 -3.42
N ASN A 263 -8.97 -26.22 -2.30
CA ASN A 263 -9.80 -27.42 -2.19
C ASN A 263 -11.22 -26.99 -1.73
N PRO A 264 -12.27 -27.19 -2.54
CA PRO A 264 -13.63 -26.78 -2.18
C PRO A 264 -14.20 -27.46 -0.93
N LYS A 265 -13.58 -28.57 -0.48
CA LYS A 265 -13.98 -29.31 0.73
C LYS A 265 -13.26 -28.81 1.99
N GLU A 266 -12.25 -27.96 1.83
CA GLU A 266 -11.50 -27.40 2.97
C GLU A 266 -12.30 -26.28 3.62
N GLN A 267 -12.29 -26.24 4.94
CA GLN A 267 -12.99 -25.19 5.70
C GLN A 267 -12.24 -23.86 5.59
N SER A 268 -12.96 -22.81 5.23
CA SER A 268 -12.43 -21.44 5.24
C SER A 268 -12.07 -21.03 6.67
N GLN A 269 -10.89 -20.43 6.82
CA GLN A 269 -10.41 -19.84 8.09
C GLN A 269 -10.87 -18.41 8.27
N GLY A 270 -11.43 -17.78 7.23
CA GLY A 270 -11.91 -16.40 7.22
C GLY A 270 -11.43 -15.60 6.01
N GLY A 271 -11.76 -14.32 6.00
CA GLY A 271 -11.42 -13.39 4.92
C GLY A 271 -10.13 -12.60 5.21
N HIS A 272 -9.35 -12.35 4.17
CA HIS A 272 -8.12 -11.56 4.23
C HIS A 272 -8.06 -10.55 3.08
N ALA A 273 -7.66 -9.32 3.37
CA ALA A 273 -7.44 -8.28 2.37
C ALA A 273 -5.96 -8.17 2.03
N VAL A 274 -5.64 -8.16 0.73
CA VAL A 274 -4.26 -8.16 0.22
C VAL A 274 -4.09 -7.23 -0.97
N ALA A 275 -2.84 -6.85 -1.28
CA ALA A 275 -2.53 -5.95 -2.39
C ALA A 275 -2.01 -6.74 -3.60
N VAL A 276 -2.74 -6.69 -4.72
CA VAL A 276 -2.31 -7.26 -6.00
C VAL A 276 -1.41 -6.27 -6.71
N VAL A 277 -0.19 -6.69 -7.01
CA VAL A 277 0.87 -5.87 -7.61
C VAL A 277 1.36 -6.42 -8.95
N GLY A 278 0.67 -7.41 -9.49
CA GLY A 278 1.01 -7.96 -10.80
C GLY A 278 0.24 -9.23 -11.14
N TYR A 279 0.55 -9.81 -12.27
CA TYR A 279 0.04 -11.10 -12.72
C TYR A 279 1.00 -11.78 -13.68
N ASP A 280 0.84 -13.09 -13.83
CA ASP A 280 1.56 -13.90 -14.80
C ASP A 280 0.57 -14.89 -15.44
N ASP A 281 0.21 -14.66 -16.71
CA ASP A 281 -0.79 -15.46 -17.44
C ASP A 281 -0.29 -16.86 -17.78
N ALA A 282 1.03 -17.03 -17.98
CA ALA A 282 1.61 -18.34 -18.24
C ALA A 282 1.50 -19.25 -17.02
N GLN A 283 1.64 -18.68 -15.81
CA GLN A 283 1.49 -19.39 -14.54
C GLN A 283 0.04 -19.37 -14.03
N LYS A 284 -0.85 -18.56 -14.61
CA LYS A 284 -2.25 -18.33 -14.18
C LYS A 284 -2.35 -17.88 -12.73
N VAL A 285 -1.54 -16.87 -12.35
CA VAL A 285 -1.49 -16.33 -11.00
C VAL A 285 -1.55 -14.80 -10.98
N LEU A 286 -2.09 -14.26 -9.88
CA LEU A 286 -1.87 -12.88 -9.47
C LEU A 286 -0.63 -12.85 -8.56
N ILE A 287 0.20 -11.80 -8.70
CA ILE A 287 1.34 -11.52 -7.82
C ILE A 287 0.84 -10.61 -6.72
N VAL A 288 0.94 -11.07 -5.48
CA VAL A 288 0.27 -10.43 -4.35
C VAL A 288 1.27 -10.11 -3.24
N LYS A 289 1.20 -8.89 -2.71
CA LYS A 289 1.92 -8.45 -1.51
C LYS A 289 1.04 -8.72 -0.30
N ASN A 290 1.57 -9.50 0.66
CA ASN A 290 0.94 -9.78 1.95
C ASN A 290 1.41 -8.78 3.02
N SER A 291 0.82 -8.90 4.22
CA SER A 291 1.14 -8.13 5.42
C SER A 291 1.49 -9.05 6.61
N TRP A 292 2.23 -10.13 6.37
CA TRP A 292 2.62 -11.12 7.39
C TRP A 292 4.13 -11.23 7.58
N GLY A 293 4.85 -10.14 7.24
CA GLY A 293 6.30 -10.07 7.32
C GLY A 293 7.03 -10.80 6.19
N THR A 294 8.32 -10.54 6.09
CA THR A 294 9.18 -11.11 5.02
C THR A 294 9.54 -12.57 5.23
N ALA A 295 9.32 -13.09 6.45
CA ALA A 295 9.58 -14.51 6.75
C ALA A 295 8.47 -15.44 6.20
N TRP A 296 7.32 -14.89 5.80
CA TRP A 296 6.21 -15.64 5.22
C TRP A 296 6.28 -15.56 3.69
N GLY A 297 5.93 -16.67 3.02
CA GLY A 297 5.83 -16.72 1.55
C GLY A 297 7.15 -16.46 0.84
N ASP A 298 7.08 -15.90 -0.36
CA ASP A 298 8.23 -15.43 -1.13
C ASP A 298 8.61 -14.00 -0.66
N GLN A 299 9.33 -13.90 0.45
CA GLN A 299 9.72 -12.63 1.07
C GLN A 299 8.51 -11.69 1.34
N GLY A 300 7.40 -12.26 1.80
CA GLY A 300 6.15 -11.56 2.06
C GLY A 300 5.23 -11.42 0.85
N TYR A 301 5.59 -11.99 -0.28
CA TYR A 301 4.73 -12.10 -1.46
C TYR A 301 4.19 -13.51 -1.62
N PHE A 302 3.13 -13.63 -2.41
CA PHE A 302 2.58 -14.92 -2.82
C PHE A 302 1.93 -14.85 -4.20
N TYR A 303 1.69 -16.03 -4.77
CA TYR A 303 1.15 -16.20 -6.09
C TYR A 303 -0.23 -16.84 -5.97
N LEU A 304 -1.28 -16.01 -6.13
CA LEU A 304 -2.68 -16.40 -5.98
C LEU A 304 -3.18 -17.03 -7.28
N PRO A 305 -3.55 -18.31 -7.32
CA PRO A 305 -4.06 -18.94 -8.52
C PRO A 305 -5.35 -18.27 -9.02
N TYR A 306 -5.52 -18.13 -10.34
CA TYR A 306 -6.78 -17.67 -10.94
C TYR A 306 -7.98 -18.55 -10.56
N ASP A 307 -7.72 -19.78 -10.12
CA ASP A 307 -8.74 -20.67 -9.60
C ASP A 307 -9.49 -20.09 -8.37
N TYR A 308 -8.88 -19.19 -7.58
CA TYR A 308 -9.59 -18.46 -6.52
C TYR A 308 -10.74 -17.62 -7.07
N VAL A 309 -10.52 -16.93 -8.19
CA VAL A 309 -11.58 -16.19 -8.87
C VAL A 309 -12.60 -17.13 -9.48
N LYS A 310 -12.16 -18.20 -10.14
CA LYS A 310 -13.02 -19.20 -10.78
C LYS A 310 -13.98 -19.86 -9.80
N LEU A 311 -13.53 -20.13 -8.57
CA LEU A 311 -14.30 -20.79 -7.52
C LEU A 311 -15.10 -19.80 -6.65
N GLY A 312 -15.05 -18.49 -6.94
CA GLY A 312 -15.74 -17.47 -6.17
C GLY A 312 -15.14 -17.22 -4.78
N LEU A 313 -13.85 -17.53 -4.58
CA LEU A 313 -13.10 -17.35 -3.34
C LEU A 313 -12.41 -16.00 -3.26
N ALA A 314 -12.44 -15.23 -4.35
CA ALA A 314 -12.09 -13.81 -4.38
C ALA A 314 -13.36 -13.00 -4.18
N SER A 315 -13.40 -12.19 -3.12
CA SER A 315 -14.57 -11.38 -2.79
C SER A 315 -14.63 -10.10 -3.63
N GLU A 316 -14.46 -8.93 -3.02
CA GLU A 316 -14.40 -7.67 -3.77
C GLU A 316 -12.97 -7.31 -4.16
N ALA A 317 -12.81 -6.62 -5.29
CA ALA A 317 -11.56 -6.02 -5.71
C ALA A 317 -11.77 -4.55 -6.07
N LEU A 318 -10.85 -3.67 -5.64
CA LEU A 318 -10.92 -2.24 -5.88
C LEU A 318 -9.54 -1.68 -6.24
N THR A 319 -9.54 -0.65 -7.11
CA THR A 319 -8.35 0.14 -7.42
C THR A 319 -8.62 1.62 -7.19
N ALA A 320 -7.55 2.44 -7.06
CA ALA A 320 -7.61 3.87 -6.79
C ALA A 320 -6.87 4.69 -7.86
N TYR A 321 -7.21 5.99 -7.93
CA TYR A 321 -6.62 6.97 -8.86
C TYR A 321 -6.28 8.28 -8.19
#